data_197274ce663738ce22a06f732dcc0057
#
_entry.id   197274ce663738ce22a06f732dcc0057
#
_cell.length_a   1.000
_cell.length_b   1.000
_cell.length_c   1.000
_cell.angle_alpha   90.00
_cell.angle_beta   90.00
_cell.angle_gamma   90.00
#
_symmetry.space_group_name_H-M   'P 1'
#
loop_
_entity.id
_entity.type
_entity.pdbx_description
1 polymer ?
#
loop_
_entity_poly.entity_id
_entity_poly.type
_entity_poly.pdbx_seq_one_letter_code
_entity_poly.pdbx_strand_id
1 'polypeptide(L)'
;MAIDAYVVLQTGGAVLLIWALAKLARWLWLYLWLPRRLTGARLTERYGRGGWALITGASDGLGKAFAQDLARYGFNLILVARTQSKLERLQDELQTLNVQVRTVAADLADTAPQTYESLAAAARDVDLSVLVNCVGVTVHRRYADVPANSLRDLLAVNVSTTAIVTHTLLPFLLRHAESTGHRAALLNVGSIVGRFYWPGTQVYGACKAFVDHLSIPLAYEYRDQLDVLSFQPTVMATAMAAGTEPAAITIPPQRAAHAALSHLGHTLTSHGHWRHGLLAAFLALLPQSVRNALLLREALAMGKVELENGK
;
A
#
# COMPACT_ATOMS: atom_id res chain seq x y z
N MET A 1 -29.69 43.66 10.11
CA MET A 1 -28.46 43.92 9.36
C MET A 1 -28.36 42.83 8.31
N ALA A 2 -28.77 43.09 7.07
CA ALA A 2 -28.60 42.12 5.97
C ALA A 2 -27.13 42.08 5.62
N ILE A 3 -26.50 40.93 5.80
CA ILE A 3 -25.14 40.68 5.29
C ILE A 3 -25.23 40.77 3.76
N ASP A 4 -24.46 41.68 3.15
CA ASP A 4 -24.49 41.89 1.73
C ASP A 4 -24.14 40.56 1.01
N ALA A 5 -25.06 40.01 0.24
CA ALA A 5 -24.88 38.73 -0.48
C ALA A 5 -23.62 38.73 -1.34
N TYR A 6 -23.19 39.89 -1.82
CA TYR A 6 -21.98 40.08 -2.57
C TYR A 6 -20.71 39.82 -1.75
N VAL A 7 -20.66 40.29 -0.50
CA VAL A 7 -19.55 40.04 0.44
C VAL A 7 -19.46 38.55 0.77
N VAL A 8 -20.60 37.88 0.99
CA VAL A 8 -20.66 36.44 1.26
C VAL A 8 -20.13 35.62 0.05
N LEU A 9 -20.51 36.00 -1.17
CA LEU A 9 -20.05 35.34 -2.40
C LEU A 9 -18.55 35.56 -2.63
N GLN A 10 -18.02 36.76 -2.42
CA GLN A 10 -16.62 37.07 -2.57
C GLN A 10 -15.74 36.33 -1.52
N THR A 11 -16.15 36.39 -0.26
CA THR A 11 -15.40 35.70 0.82
C THR A 11 -15.49 34.20 0.67
N GLY A 12 -16.65 33.63 0.33
CA GLY A 12 -16.80 32.21 0.03
C GLY A 12 -15.96 31.75 -1.17
N GLY A 13 -15.95 32.53 -2.25
CA GLY A 13 -15.13 32.30 -3.43
C GLY A 13 -13.63 32.32 -3.12
N ALA A 14 -13.17 33.30 -2.34
CA ALA A 14 -11.79 33.43 -1.91
C ALA A 14 -11.35 32.23 -1.04
N VAL A 15 -12.17 31.80 -0.09
CA VAL A 15 -11.91 30.64 0.76
C VAL A 15 -11.79 29.36 -0.07
N LEU A 16 -12.71 29.13 -1.03
CA LEU A 16 -12.66 27.97 -1.93
C LEU A 16 -11.40 27.99 -2.81
N LEU A 17 -11.01 29.15 -3.32
CA LEU A 17 -9.80 29.31 -4.13
C LEU A 17 -8.54 29.00 -3.30
N ILE A 18 -8.41 29.56 -2.11
CA ILE A 18 -7.29 29.29 -1.18
C ILE A 18 -7.21 27.79 -0.86
N TRP A 19 -8.34 27.18 -0.56
CA TRP A 19 -8.41 25.76 -0.28
C TRP A 19 -7.98 24.90 -1.48
N ALA A 20 -8.44 25.24 -2.70
CA ALA A 20 -8.05 24.56 -3.93
C ALA A 20 -6.55 24.70 -4.22
N LEU A 21 -6.00 25.91 -4.07
CA LEU A 21 -4.56 26.17 -4.22
C LEU A 21 -3.73 25.42 -3.19
N ALA A 22 -4.15 25.38 -1.93
CA ALA A 22 -3.48 24.62 -0.88
C ALA A 22 -3.49 23.10 -1.17
N LYS A 23 -4.61 22.57 -1.66
CA LYS A 23 -4.70 21.18 -2.10
C LYS A 23 -3.79 20.88 -3.30
N LEU A 24 -3.76 21.77 -4.29
CA LEU A 24 -2.87 21.64 -5.44
C LEU A 24 -1.40 21.70 -5.03
N ALA A 25 -1.02 22.68 -4.20
CA ALA A 25 0.34 22.80 -3.68
C ALA A 25 0.77 21.55 -2.88
N ARG A 26 -0.10 21.03 -2.00
CA ARG A 26 0.13 19.79 -1.27
C ARG A 26 0.28 18.59 -2.23
N TRP A 27 -0.55 18.51 -3.27
CA TRP A 27 -0.46 17.45 -4.27
C TRP A 27 0.87 17.51 -5.04
N LEU A 28 1.27 18.70 -5.54
CA LEU A 28 2.54 18.91 -6.23
C LEU A 28 3.73 18.56 -5.32
N TRP A 29 3.68 19.00 -4.06
CA TRP A 29 4.70 18.66 -3.07
C TRP A 29 4.80 17.15 -2.86
N LEU A 30 3.68 16.47 -2.59
CA LEU A 30 3.65 15.05 -2.29
C LEU A 30 4.10 14.19 -3.48
N TYR A 31 3.56 14.45 -4.68
CA TYR A 31 3.75 13.56 -5.83
C TYR A 31 4.93 13.93 -6.74
N LEU A 32 5.37 15.17 -6.74
CA LEU A 32 6.43 15.60 -7.63
C LEU A 32 7.73 15.98 -6.90
N TRP A 33 7.63 16.63 -5.75
CA TRP A 33 8.83 17.11 -5.05
C TRP A 33 9.39 16.08 -4.07
N LEU A 34 8.54 15.50 -3.23
CA LEU A 34 8.96 14.60 -2.16
C LEU A 34 9.69 13.34 -2.65
N PRO A 35 9.23 12.62 -3.73
CA PRO A 35 9.96 11.46 -4.24
C PRO A 35 11.36 11.77 -4.76
N ARG A 36 11.58 13.00 -5.25
CA ARG A 36 12.92 13.44 -5.70
C ARG A 36 13.88 13.73 -4.55
N ARG A 37 13.37 13.88 -3.33
CA ARG A 37 14.12 14.21 -2.12
C ARG A 37 14.31 13.03 -1.19
N LEU A 38 13.74 11.86 -1.53
CA LEU A 38 13.94 10.67 -0.74
C LEU A 38 15.40 10.22 -0.82
N THR A 39 15.99 10.03 0.34
CA THR A 39 17.33 9.46 0.51
C THR A 39 17.30 8.41 1.62
N GLY A 40 18.21 7.45 1.54
CA GLY A 40 18.38 6.48 2.63
C GLY A 40 18.66 7.14 3.97
N ALA A 41 19.46 8.22 3.97
CA ALA A 41 19.75 8.99 5.17
C ALA A 41 18.48 9.53 5.86
N ARG A 42 17.51 10.05 5.11
CA ARG A 42 16.23 10.54 5.68
C ARG A 42 15.39 9.44 6.31
N LEU A 43 15.34 8.27 5.66
CA LEU A 43 14.60 7.14 6.22
C LEU A 43 15.30 6.57 7.46
N THR A 44 16.61 6.39 7.41
CA THR A 44 17.35 5.86 8.56
C THR A 44 17.46 6.86 9.72
N GLU A 45 17.45 8.17 9.46
CA GLU A 45 17.34 9.20 10.49
C GLU A 45 15.98 9.12 11.20
N ARG A 46 14.90 8.83 10.49
CA ARG A 46 13.56 8.76 11.06
C ARG A 46 13.24 7.42 11.74
N TYR A 47 13.68 6.30 11.15
CA TYR A 47 13.32 4.94 11.57
C TYR A 47 14.49 4.13 12.15
N GLY A 48 15.61 4.77 12.43
CA GLY A 48 16.80 4.13 13.00
C GLY A 48 17.76 3.59 11.95
N ARG A 49 19.03 3.91 12.10
CA ARG A 49 20.11 3.39 11.26
C ARG A 49 20.42 1.94 11.64
N GLY A 50 20.50 1.03 10.66
CA GLY A 50 20.72 -0.40 10.89
C GLY A 50 19.52 -1.15 11.43
N GLY A 51 18.35 -0.49 11.51
CA GLY A 51 17.07 -1.11 11.82
C GLY A 51 16.67 -2.18 10.82
N TRP A 52 15.72 -3.03 11.21
CA TRP A 52 15.22 -4.12 10.38
C TRP A 52 13.88 -3.77 9.76
N ALA A 53 13.71 -4.17 8.51
CA ALA A 53 12.43 -4.09 7.80
C ALA A 53 11.91 -5.49 7.49
N LEU A 54 10.67 -5.81 7.89
CA LEU A 54 9.99 -7.04 7.50
C LEU A 54 9.05 -6.77 6.33
N ILE A 55 9.17 -7.55 5.26
CA ILE A 55 8.36 -7.40 4.05
C ILE A 55 7.64 -8.71 3.75
N THR A 56 6.32 -8.70 3.74
CA THR A 56 5.50 -9.82 3.28
C THR A 56 5.32 -9.77 1.76
N GLY A 57 5.28 -10.94 1.09
CA GLY A 57 5.22 -11.00 -0.37
C GLY A 57 6.51 -10.52 -1.04
N ALA A 58 7.67 -10.69 -0.38
CA ALA A 58 8.94 -10.11 -0.78
C ALA A 58 9.54 -10.73 -2.05
N SER A 59 9.10 -11.91 -2.48
CA SER A 59 9.77 -12.69 -3.53
C SER A 59 9.57 -12.18 -4.95
N ASP A 60 8.61 -11.27 -5.19
CA ASP A 60 8.27 -10.80 -6.53
C ASP A 60 7.62 -9.41 -6.52
N GLY A 61 7.50 -8.78 -7.69
CA GLY A 61 6.75 -7.57 -7.94
C GLY A 61 7.07 -6.42 -6.98
N LEU A 62 6.03 -5.88 -6.34
CA LEU A 62 6.14 -4.72 -5.46
C LEU A 62 6.90 -5.05 -4.16
N GLY A 63 6.69 -6.24 -3.58
CA GLY A 63 7.38 -6.65 -2.35
C GLY A 63 8.89 -6.77 -2.58
N LYS A 64 9.31 -7.34 -3.72
CA LYS A 64 10.74 -7.37 -4.13
C LYS A 64 11.29 -5.95 -4.31
N ALA A 65 10.52 -5.06 -4.92
CA ALA A 65 10.94 -3.67 -5.10
C ALA A 65 11.12 -2.92 -3.76
N PHE A 66 10.22 -3.12 -2.79
CA PHE A 66 10.41 -2.60 -1.43
C PHE A 66 11.66 -3.15 -0.76
N ALA A 67 11.91 -4.46 -0.88
CA ALA A 67 13.11 -5.09 -0.31
C ALA A 67 14.39 -4.49 -0.90
N GLN A 68 14.45 -4.33 -2.21
CA GLN A 68 15.59 -3.72 -2.90
C GLN A 68 15.84 -2.26 -2.48
N ASP A 69 14.78 -1.44 -2.38
CA ASP A 69 14.93 -0.04 -1.99
C ASP A 69 15.33 0.10 -0.52
N LEU A 70 14.70 -0.66 0.40
CA LEU A 70 15.04 -0.63 1.82
C LEU A 70 16.48 -1.11 2.08
N ALA A 71 16.94 -2.14 1.36
CA ALA A 71 18.33 -2.58 1.40
C ALA A 71 19.30 -1.47 0.94
N ARG A 72 19.02 -0.81 -0.20
CA ARG A 72 19.82 0.33 -0.69
C ARG A 72 19.85 1.49 0.29
N TYR A 73 18.81 1.64 1.09
CA TYR A 73 18.72 2.67 2.14
C TYR A 73 19.37 2.24 3.45
N GLY A 74 19.95 1.03 3.53
CA GLY A 74 20.73 0.57 4.67
C GLY A 74 19.93 -0.11 5.78
N PHE A 75 18.71 -0.57 5.49
CA PHE A 75 17.94 -1.43 6.40
C PHE A 75 18.34 -2.90 6.23
N ASN A 76 18.46 -3.61 7.34
CA ASN A 76 18.47 -5.07 7.34
C ASN A 76 17.08 -5.61 7.05
N LEU A 77 16.95 -6.84 6.52
CA LEU A 77 15.69 -7.33 6.00
C LEU A 77 15.26 -8.66 6.57
N ILE A 78 13.96 -8.80 6.84
CA ILE A 78 13.27 -10.09 7.00
C ILE A 78 12.33 -10.24 5.80
N LEU A 79 12.65 -11.16 4.91
CA LEU A 79 11.89 -11.41 3.68
C LEU A 79 10.93 -12.57 3.90
N VAL A 80 9.64 -12.34 3.71
CA VAL A 80 8.59 -13.34 3.91
C VAL A 80 7.87 -13.65 2.60
N ALA A 81 7.86 -14.91 2.16
CA ALA A 81 7.09 -15.39 1.01
C ALA A 81 6.95 -16.92 1.05
N ARG A 82 6.10 -17.47 0.17
CA ARG A 82 5.86 -18.93 0.11
C ARG A 82 7.02 -19.75 -0.44
N THR A 83 7.77 -19.19 -1.40
CA THR A 83 8.76 -19.94 -2.18
C THR A 83 10.17 -19.68 -1.65
N GLN A 84 10.72 -20.62 -0.92
CA GLN A 84 12.05 -20.53 -0.32
C GLN A 84 13.14 -20.21 -1.35
N SER A 85 13.17 -20.90 -2.49
CA SER A 85 14.20 -20.70 -3.53
C SER A 85 14.17 -19.29 -4.16
N LYS A 86 13.01 -18.62 -4.20
CA LYS A 86 12.92 -17.22 -4.63
C LYS A 86 13.45 -16.26 -3.56
N LEU A 87 13.23 -16.57 -2.29
CA LEU A 87 13.75 -15.78 -1.17
C LEU A 87 15.27 -15.86 -1.11
N GLU A 88 15.85 -17.06 -1.28
CA GLU A 88 17.30 -17.28 -1.30
C GLU A 88 17.99 -16.50 -2.42
N ARG A 89 17.44 -16.55 -3.64
CA ARG A 89 17.96 -15.74 -4.77
C ARG A 89 17.92 -14.24 -4.47
N LEU A 90 16.84 -13.76 -3.85
CA LEU A 90 16.75 -12.36 -3.48
C LEU A 90 17.71 -12.03 -2.34
N GLN A 91 17.90 -12.90 -1.38
CA GLN A 91 18.89 -12.77 -0.31
C GLN A 91 20.30 -12.61 -0.89
N ASP A 92 20.71 -13.50 -1.82
CA ASP A 92 22.01 -13.43 -2.47
C ASP A 92 22.21 -12.10 -3.22
N GLU A 93 21.16 -11.66 -3.93
CA GLU A 93 21.15 -10.34 -4.62
C GLU A 93 21.39 -9.19 -3.63
N LEU A 94 20.72 -9.21 -2.48
CA LEU A 94 20.71 -8.10 -1.54
C LEU A 94 21.91 -8.07 -0.59
N GLN A 95 22.56 -9.22 -0.33
CA GLN A 95 23.78 -9.28 0.49
C GLN A 95 24.93 -8.45 -0.09
N THR A 96 24.92 -8.20 -1.41
CA THR A 96 25.91 -7.32 -2.06
C THR A 96 25.83 -5.86 -1.60
N LEU A 97 24.73 -5.47 -0.90
CA LEU A 97 24.51 -4.12 -0.40
C LEU A 97 24.95 -3.91 1.06
N ASN A 98 25.73 -4.83 1.63
CA ASN A 98 26.20 -4.78 3.02
C ASN A 98 25.07 -4.70 4.07
N VAL A 99 23.97 -5.38 3.83
CA VAL A 99 22.86 -5.53 4.77
C VAL A 99 22.66 -6.98 5.17
N GLN A 100 22.17 -7.20 6.39
CA GLN A 100 21.80 -8.55 6.81
C GLN A 100 20.41 -8.90 6.28
N VAL A 101 20.24 -10.13 5.81
CA VAL A 101 18.98 -10.61 5.25
C VAL A 101 18.60 -11.96 5.88
N ARG A 102 17.40 -12.04 6.46
CA ARG A 102 16.77 -13.29 6.93
C ARG A 102 15.63 -13.63 5.99
N THR A 103 15.38 -14.90 5.81
CA THR A 103 14.25 -15.40 4.99
C THR A 103 13.32 -16.25 5.85
N VAL A 104 12.02 -16.09 5.65
CA VAL A 104 10.97 -16.89 6.28
C VAL A 104 10.05 -17.41 5.19
N ALA A 105 10.14 -18.72 4.90
CA ALA A 105 9.23 -19.38 3.97
C ALA A 105 7.91 -19.67 4.70
N ALA A 106 6.85 -18.93 4.36
CA ALA A 106 5.54 -19.07 4.97
C ALA A 106 4.42 -18.84 3.95
N ASP A 107 3.43 -19.72 3.95
CA ASP A 107 2.17 -19.46 3.24
C ASP A 107 1.24 -18.68 4.17
N LEU A 108 1.14 -17.39 3.92
CA LEU A 108 0.31 -16.50 4.74
C LEU A 108 -1.20 -16.64 4.47
N ALA A 109 -1.62 -17.50 3.53
CA ALA A 109 -3.01 -17.94 3.42
C ALA A 109 -3.37 -18.95 4.53
N ASP A 110 -2.37 -19.63 5.07
CA ASP A 110 -2.54 -20.49 6.25
C ASP A 110 -2.65 -19.62 7.50
N THR A 111 -3.83 -19.64 8.12
CA THR A 111 -4.12 -18.87 9.33
C THR A 111 -3.73 -19.58 10.62
N ALA A 112 -2.99 -20.69 10.53
CA ALA A 112 -2.49 -21.40 11.72
C ALA A 112 -1.56 -20.50 12.55
N PRO A 113 -1.66 -20.53 13.90
CA PRO A 113 -0.82 -19.70 14.76
C PRO A 113 0.67 -19.85 14.50
N GLN A 114 1.14 -21.06 14.20
CA GLN A 114 2.55 -21.39 13.95
C GLN A 114 3.14 -20.59 12.78
N THR A 115 2.33 -20.29 11.76
CA THR A 115 2.74 -19.47 10.60
C THR A 115 3.16 -18.08 11.06
N TYR A 116 2.36 -17.45 11.91
CA TYR A 116 2.63 -16.08 12.40
C TYR A 116 3.67 -16.05 13.53
N GLU A 117 3.75 -17.12 14.34
CA GLU A 117 4.79 -17.31 15.35
C GLU A 117 6.19 -17.34 14.71
N SER A 118 6.33 -17.93 13.51
CA SER A 118 7.60 -17.92 12.76
C SER A 118 8.06 -16.50 12.39
N LEU A 119 7.14 -15.59 12.09
CA LEU A 119 7.44 -14.19 11.82
C LEU A 119 7.88 -13.46 13.11
N ALA A 120 7.17 -13.72 14.21
CA ALA A 120 7.54 -13.17 15.52
C ALA A 120 8.91 -13.69 15.98
N ALA A 121 9.20 -14.97 15.76
CA ALA A 121 10.50 -15.56 16.06
C ALA A 121 11.63 -14.90 15.26
N ALA A 122 11.43 -14.64 13.97
CA ALA A 122 12.41 -13.96 13.12
C ALA A 122 12.66 -12.49 13.53
N ALA A 123 11.68 -11.86 14.20
CA ALA A 123 11.78 -10.46 14.66
C ALA A 123 12.21 -10.32 16.13
N ARG A 124 12.34 -11.43 16.88
CA ARG A 124 12.49 -11.39 18.35
C ARG A 124 13.80 -10.74 18.82
N ASP A 125 14.90 -11.06 18.16
CA ASP A 125 16.27 -10.67 18.52
C ASP A 125 16.82 -9.53 17.65
N VAL A 126 15.94 -8.84 16.92
CA VAL A 126 16.30 -7.71 16.06
C VAL A 126 15.51 -6.46 16.39
N ASP A 127 16.04 -5.32 15.97
CA ASP A 127 15.42 -4.03 16.11
C ASP A 127 14.49 -3.78 14.89
N LEU A 128 13.23 -4.30 14.96
CA LEU A 128 12.27 -4.17 13.88
C LEU A 128 11.67 -2.77 13.85
N SER A 129 12.07 -1.95 12.89
CA SER A 129 11.65 -0.56 12.75
C SER A 129 10.63 -0.32 11.62
N VAL A 130 10.56 -1.22 10.62
CA VAL A 130 9.66 -1.07 9.47
C VAL A 130 8.92 -2.37 9.19
N LEU A 131 7.60 -2.30 9.03
CA LEU A 131 6.77 -3.41 8.55
C LEU A 131 6.10 -3.01 7.23
N VAL A 132 6.27 -3.84 6.19
CA VAL A 132 5.60 -3.69 4.89
C VAL A 132 4.70 -4.90 4.64
N ASN A 133 3.39 -4.72 4.80
CA ASN A 133 2.38 -5.70 4.42
C ASN A 133 2.07 -5.56 2.93
N CYS A 134 2.73 -6.39 2.11
CA CYS A 134 2.65 -6.32 0.64
C CYS A 134 2.07 -7.58 0.00
N VAL A 135 1.90 -8.66 0.75
CA VAL A 135 1.26 -9.87 0.20
C VAL A 135 -0.18 -9.57 -0.22
N GLY A 136 -0.60 -10.15 -1.34
CA GLY A 136 -1.96 -10.01 -1.82
C GLY A 136 -2.24 -10.90 -3.02
N VAL A 137 -3.52 -11.21 -3.23
CA VAL A 137 -4.03 -11.92 -4.40
C VAL A 137 -5.27 -11.20 -4.94
N THR A 138 -5.55 -11.37 -6.21
CA THR A 138 -6.72 -10.76 -6.87
C THR A 138 -7.45 -11.75 -7.76
N VAL A 139 -8.74 -11.53 -7.92
CA VAL A 139 -9.59 -12.22 -8.89
C VAL A 139 -10.46 -11.17 -9.58
N HIS A 140 -10.50 -11.22 -10.91
CA HIS A 140 -11.30 -10.32 -11.74
C HIS A 140 -12.38 -11.14 -12.45
N ARG A 141 -13.59 -11.18 -11.87
CA ARG A 141 -14.76 -11.91 -12.40
C ARG A 141 -16.07 -11.30 -11.91
N ARG A 142 -17.19 -11.63 -12.56
CA ARG A 142 -18.53 -11.43 -11.98
C ARG A 142 -18.60 -12.18 -10.65
N TYR A 143 -19.31 -11.62 -9.67
CA TYR A 143 -19.37 -12.21 -8.34
C TYR A 143 -19.88 -13.66 -8.35
N ALA A 144 -20.91 -13.96 -9.15
CA ALA A 144 -21.47 -15.31 -9.28
C ALA A 144 -20.48 -16.35 -9.86
N ASP A 145 -19.47 -15.88 -10.61
CA ASP A 145 -18.49 -16.74 -11.30
C ASP A 145 -17.20 -16.91 -10.50
N VAL A 146 -17.11 -16.29 -9.32
CA VAL A 146 -15.92 -16.43 -8.44
C VAL A 146 -15.97 -17.78 -7.73
N PRO A 147 -14.97 -18.67 -7.93
CA PRO A 147 -14.92 -19.95 -7.23
C PRO A 147 -14.84 -19.75 -5.71
N ALA A 148 -15.54 -20.58 -4.95
CA ALA A 148 -15.60 -20.47 -3.49
C ALA A 148 -14.21 -20.53 -2.82
N ASN A 149 -13.29 -21.34 -3.37
CA ASN A 149 -11.90 -21.37 -2.86
C ASN A 149 -11.18 -20.04 -3.09
N SER A 150 -11.35 -19.42 -4.27
CA SER A 150 -10.78 -18.10 -4.54
C SER A 150 -11.34 -17.00 -3.61
N LEU A 151 -12.61 -17.11 -3.18
CA LEU A 151 -13.17 -16.21 -2.16
C LEU A 151 -12.46 -16.37 -0.81
N ARG A 152 -12.24 -17.62 -0.38
CA ARG A 152 -11.50 -17.92 0.87
C ARG A 152 -10.08 -17.38 0.80
N ASP A 153 -9.37 -17.63 -0.31
CA ASP A 153 -8.00 -17.14 -0.52
C ASP A 153 -7.93 -15.61 -0.52
N LEU A 154 -8.90 -14.94 -1.17
CA LEU A 154 -8.98 -13.48 -1.16
C LEU A 154 -9.10 -12.91 0.26
N LEU A 155 -9.97 -13.49 1.08
CA LEU A 155 -10.18 -13.07 2.47
C LEU A 155 -8.97 -13.42 3.35
N ALA A 156 -8.47 -14.65 3.25
CA ALA A 156 -7.33 -15.09 4.03
C ALA A 156 -6.09 -14.23 3.77
N VAL A 157 -5.70 -14.08 2.48
CA VAL A 157 -4.46 -13.39 2.12
C VAL A 157 -4.57 -11.86 2.25
N ASN A 158 -5.68 -11.24 1.83
CA ASN A 158 -5.74 -9.77 1.82
C ASN A 158 -6.28 -9.17 3.12
N VAL A 159 -7.07 -9.91 3.90
CA VAL A 159 -7.70 -9.42 5.15
C VAL A 159 -7.02 -10.03 6.36
N SER A 160 -7.17 -11.35 6.56
CA SER A 160 -6.68 -12.03 7.75
C SER A 160 -5.17 -11.88 7.92
N THR A 161 -4.40 -12.10 6.86
CA THR A 161 -2.94 -11.93 6.90
C THR A 161 -2.54 -10.52 7.30
N THR A 162 -3.11 -9.48 6.66
CA THR A 162 -2.75 -8.10 6.99
C THR A 162 -3.05 -7.77 8.44
N ALA A 163 -4.21 -8.20 8.96
CA ALA A 163 -4.60 -7.98 10.35
C ALA A 163 -3.69 -8.74 11.33
N ILE A 164 -3.48 -10.04 11.09
CA ILE A 164 -2.73 -10.89 12.03
C ILE A 164 -1.25 -10.54 12.03
N VAL A 165 -0.62 -10.33 10.85
CA VAL A 165 0.79 -9.91 10.76
C VAL A 165 0.99 -8.57 11.47
N THR A 166 0.09 -7.60 11.24
CA THR A 166 0.16 -6.30 11.92
C THR A 166 0.06 -6.49 13.44
N HIS A 167 -0.94 -7.24 13.92
CA HIS A 167 -1.13 -7.51 15.35
C HIS A 167 0.09 -8.22 15.97
N THR A 168 0.63 -9.23 15.30
CA THR A 168 1.78 -10.01 15.77
C THR A 168 3.06 -9.17 15.85
N LEU A 169 3.28 -8.27 14.90
CA LEU A 169 4.54 -7.52 14.79
C LEU A 169 4.48 -6.11 15.37
N LEU A 170 3.30 -5.57 15.64
CA LEU A 170 3.11 -4.25 16.24
C LEU A 170 3.89 -4.09 17.57
N PRO A 171 3.89 -5.06 18.51
CA PRO A 171 4.68 -4.94 19.74
C PRO A 171 6.17 -4.73 19.51
N PHE A 172 6.74 -5.29 18.42
CA PHE A 172 8.16 -5.11 18.08
C PHE A 172 8.43 -3.71 17.53
N LEU A 173 7.51 -3.17 16.72
CA LEU A 173 7.58 -1.80 16.22
C LEU A 173 7.50 -0.78 17.36
N LEU A 174 6.59 -0.98 18.31
CA LEU A 174 6.45 -0.11 19.48
C LEU A 174 7.67 -0.20 20.40
N ARG A 175 8.20 -1.40 20.62
CA ARG A 175 9.45 -1.60 21.36
C ARG A 175 10.63 -0.84 20.73
N HIS A 176 10.75 -0.86 19.38
CA HIS A 176 11.75 -0.06 18.66
C HIS A 176 11.60 1.43 19.00
N ALA A 177 10.39 1.96 18.87
CA ALA A 177 10.14 3.38 19.13
C ALA A 177 10.46 3.78 20.59
N GLU A 178 10.09 2.93 21.56
CA GLU A 178 10.34 3.16 22.98
C GLU A 178 11.83 3.07 23.34
N SER A 179 12.54 2.09 22.78
CA SER A 179 13.95 1.84 23.15
C SER A 179 14.94 2.77 22.47
N THR A 180 14.62 3.26 21.26
CA THR A 180 15.55 4.07 20.46
C THR A 180 15.22 5.56 20.41
N GLY A 181 13.97 5.92 20.70
CA GLY A 181 13.44 7.27 20.49
C GLY A 181 13.17 7.63 19.02
N HIS A 182 13.47 6.72 18.07
CA HIS A 182 13.07 6.85 16.67
C HIS A 182 11.62 6.42 16.49
N ARG A 183 10.98 6.84 15.41
CA ARG A 183 9.65 6.33 15.06
C ARG A 183 9.76 4.96 14.39
N ALA A 184 8.73 4.15 14.51
CA ALA A 184 8.56 2.97 13.68
C ALA A 184 7.67 3.26 12.47
N ALA A 185 7.64 2.34 11.50
CA ALA A 185 6.85 2.49 10.27
C ALA A 185 6.01 1.25 9.97
N LEU A 186 4.76 1.46 9.58
CA LEU A 186 3.84 0.45 9.07
C LEU A 186 3.33 0.89 7.69
N LEU A 187 3.67 0.13 6.65
CA LEU A 187 3.17 0.33 5.29
C LEU A 187 2.26 -0.83 4.90
N ASN A 188 0.98 -0.56 4.74
CA ASN A 188 -0.01 -1.53 4.29
C ASN A 188 -0.36 -1.28 2.82
N VAL A 189 -0.21 -2.30 1.96
CA VAL A 189 -0.52 -2.18 0.53
C VAL A 189 -2.00 -2.43 0.29
N GLY A 190 -2.74 -1.32 0.19
CA GLY A 190 -4.12 -1.25 -0.27
C GLY A 190 -4.24 -1.32 -1.79
N SER A 191 -5.22 -0.63 -2.32
CA SER A 191 -5.43 -0.40 -3.76
C SER A 191 -6.44 0.70 -3.99
N ILE A 192 -6.40 1.37 -5.13
CA ILE A 192 -7.42 2.33 -5.56
C ILE A 192 -8.83 1.71 -5.61
N VAL A 193 -8.94 0.40 -5.89
CA VAL A 193 -10.24 -0.31 -5.93
C VAL A 193 -10.89 -0.45 -4.55
N GLY A 194 -10.14 -0.28 -3.46
CA GLY A 194 -10.71 -0.19 -2.11
C GLY A 194 -11.46 1.13 -1.86
N ARG A 195 -11.15 2.17 -2.64
CA ARG A 195 -11.77 3.48 -2.53
C ARG A 195 -12.89 3.71 -3.55
N PHE A 196 -12.78 3.10 -4.74
CA PHE A 196 -13.74 3.25 -5.82
C PHE A 196 -14.33 1.88 -6.20
N TYR A 197 -15.65 1.84 -6.44
CA TYR A 197 -16.41 0.62 -6.67
C TYR A 197 -16.21 0.11 -8.10
N TRP A 198 -15.22 -0.75 -8.28
CA TRP A 198 -14.85 -1.28 -9.59
C TRP A 198 -15.56 -2.62 -9.85
N PRO A 199 -16.46 -2.72 -10.84
CA PRO A 199 -17.10 -3.98 -11.20
C PRO A 199 -16.08 -5.06 -11.59
N GLY A 200 -16.37 -6.30 -11.25
CA GLY A 200 -15.44 -7.43 -11.48
C GLY A 200 -14.37 -7.60 -10.39
N THR A 201 -14.32 -6.70 -9.39
CA THR A 201 -13.32 -6.76 -8.29
C THR A 201 -13.97 -6.66 -6.91
N GLN A 202 -15.22 -7.05 -6.76
CA GLN A 202 -16.06 -6.75 -5.60
C GLN A 202 -15.42 -7.17 -4.28
N VAL A 203 -15.01 -8.46 -4.17
CA VAL A 203 -14.40 -8.98 -2.94
C VAL A 203 -13.00 -8.41 -2.74
N TYR A 204 -12.19 -8.34 -3.80
CA TYR A 204 -10.88 -7.73 -3.74
C TYR A 204 -10.93 -6.25 -3.31
N GLY A 205 -11.87 -5.49 -3.88
CA GLY A 205 -12.11 -4.10 -3.50
C GLY A 205 -12.51 -3.96 -2.02
N ALA A 206 -13.41 -4.82 -1.53
CA ALA A 206 -13.80 -4.87 -0.13
C ALA A 206 -12.61 -5.21 0.79
N CYS A 207 -11.76 -6.18 0.40
CA CYS A 207 -10.53 -6.49 1.15
C CYS A 207 -9.57 -5.29 1.20
N LYS A 208 -9.45 -4.53 0.10
CA LYS A 208 -8.56 -3.36 0.05
C LYS A 208 -9.14 -2.14 0.78
N ALA A 209 -10.47 -2.02 0.88
CA ALA A 209 -11.11 -1.07 1.78
C ALA A 209 -10.86 -1.42 3.25
N PHE A 210 -10.88 -2.72 3.63
CA PHE A 210 -10.49 -3.17 4.97
C PHE A 210 -9.08 -2.69 5.34
N VAL A 211 -8.10 -2.77 4.41
CA VAL A 211 -6.72 -2.31 4.66
C VAL A 211 -6.68 -0.83 5.04
N ASP A 212 -7.48 0.03 4.40
CA ASP A 212 -7.58 1.45 4.74
C ASP A 212 -8.21 1.64 6.12
N HIS A 213 -9.30 0.93 6.41
CA HIS A 213 -10.01 0.99 7.69
C HIS A 213 -9.18 0.43 8.85
N LEU A 214 -8.24 -0.48 8.61
CA LEU A 214 -7.27 -0.92 9.60
C LEU A 214 -6.16 0.12 9.80
N SER A 215 -5.62 0.66 8.72
CA SER A 215 -4.42 1.51 8.74
C SER A 215 -4.65 2.87 9.39
N ILE A 216 -5.77 3.52 9.03
CA ILE A 216 -6.00 4.91 9.44
C ILE A 216 -6.24 5.03 10.95
N PRO A 217 -7.09 4.22 11.61
CA PRO A 217 -7.22 4.25 13.07
C PRO A 217 -5.91 3.95 13.80
N LEU A 218 -5.11 2.96 13.36
CA LEU A 218 -3.81 2.65 13.94
C LEU A 218 -2.86 3.85 13.92
N ALA A 219 -2.89 4.65 12.85
CA ALA A 219 -2.09 5.86 12.78
C ALA A 219 -2.44 6.90 13.86
N TYR A 220 -3.71 6.96 14.27
CA TYR A 220 -4.15 7.85 15.34
C TYR A 220 -3.89 7.27 16.73
N GLU A 221 -4.08 5.97 16.91
CA GLU A 221 -3.82 5.27 18.18
C GLU A 221 -2.35 5.37 18.59
N TYR A 222 -1.45 5.18 17.62
CA TYR A 222 0.01 5.12 17.86
C TYR A 222 0.75 6.35 17.28
N ARG A 223 0.07 7.49 17.15
CA ARG A 223 0.55 8.69 16.46
C ARG A 223 1.92 9.19 16.91
N ASP A 224 2.30 8.94 18.18
CA ASP A 224 3.54 9.43 18.74
C ASP A 224 4.74 8.48 18.48
N GLN A 225 4.47 7.22 18.16
CA GLN A 225 5.46 6.15 17.99
C GLN A 225 5.54 5.60 16.57
N LEU A 226 4.41 5.58 15.84
CA LEU A 226 4.26 4.86 14.57
C LEU A 226 3.83 5.78 13.43
N ASP A 227 4.53 5.73 12.32
CA ASP A 227 4.07 6.28 11.04
C ASP A 227 3.35 5.18 10.25
N VAL A 228 2.09 5.39 9.93
CA VAL A 228 1.30 4.43 9.14
C VAL A 228 1.00 5.01 7.76
N LEU A 229 1.20 4.21 6.72
CA LEU A 229 0.81 4.53 5.36
C LEU A 229 -0.09 3.43 4.78
N SER A 230 -1.34 3.76 4.44
CA SER A 230 -2.14 2.96 3.52
C SER A 230 -1.76 3.35 2.08
N PHE A 231 -1.01 2.47 1.42
CA PHE A 231 -0.57 2.67 0.05
C PHE A 231 -1.58 2.10 -0.94
N GLN A 232 -2.19 2.94 -1.76
CA GLN A 232 -3.31 2.64 -2.65
C GLN A 232 -2.92 2.76 -4.14
N PRO A 233 -2.02 1.91 -4.66
CA PRO A 233 -1.63 1.97 -6.07
C PRO A 233 -2.79 1.60 -7.00
N THR A 234 -2.60 1.93 -8.29
CA THR A 234 -3.39 1.36 -9.38
C THR A 234 -2.62 0.21 -10.03
N VAL A 235 -2.61 0.12 -11.33
CA VAL A 235 -1.96 -0.96 -12.07
C VAL A 235 -0.44 -0.78 -12.06
N MET A 236 0.27 -1.87 -11.75
CA MET A 236 1.72 -1.96 -11.79
C MET A 236 2.14 -3.10 -12.72
N ALA A 237 3.28 -2.96 -13.39
CA ALA A 237 3.86 -3.98 -14.26
C ALA A 237 4.37 -5.18 -13.42
N THR A 238 3.46 -6.02 -12.96
CA THR A 238 3.72 -7.21 -12.15
C THR A 238 2.99 -8.42 -12.72
N ALA A 239 3.37 -9.63 -12.30
CA ALA A 239 2.68 -10.86 -12.71
C ALA A 239 1.17 -10.84 -12.36
N MET A 240 0.77 -10.13 -11.30
CA MET A 240 -0.63 -9.97 -10.89
C MET A 240 -1.47 -9.20 -11.92
N ALA A 241 -0.87 -8.30 -12.68
CA ALA A 241 -1.54 -7.43 -13.65
C ALA A 241 -1.31 -7.85 -15.10
N ALA A 242 -0.54 -8.91 -15.35
CA ALA A 242 -0.16 -9.33 -16.69
C ALA A 242 -1.36 -9.51 -17.64
N GLY A 243 -1.32 -8.82 -18.78
CA GLY A 243 -2.35 -8.89 -19.83
C GLY A 243 -3.56 -7.98 -19.65
N THR A 244 -3.62 -7.15 -18.61
CA THR A 244 -4.78 -6.27 -18.34
C THR A 244 -4.40 -4.78 -18.22
N GLU A 245 -3.24 -4.38 -18.72
CA GLU A 245 -2.57 -3.13 -18.33
C GLU A 245 -2.78 -2.01 -19.34
N PRO A 246 -3.53 -0.93 -18.99
CA PRO A 246 -3.51 0.29 -19.78
C PRO A 246 -2.12 0.94 -19.67
N ALA A 247 -1.36 0.97 -20.75
CA ALA A 247 0.03 1.49 -20.79
C ALA A 247 0.17 2.92 -20.20
N ALA A 248 -0.88 3.73 -20.29
CA ALA A 248 -0.87 5.11 -19.82
C ALA A 248 -0.74 5.25 -18.29
N ILE A 249 -1.25 4.27 -17.51
CA ILE A 249 -1.27 4.32 -16.04
C ILE A 249 -0.39 3.26 -15.39
N THR A 250 0.05 2.25 -16.15
CA THR A 250 0.93 1.20 -15.64
C THR A 250 2.31 1.76 -15.31
N ILE A 251 2.81 1.46 -14.12
CA ILE A 251 4.15 1.89 -13.67
C ILE A 251 4.98 0.69 -13.20
N PRO A 252 6.32 0.76 -13.33
CA PRO A 252 7.21 -0.24 -12.76
C PRO A 252 7.07 -0.33 -11.23
N PRO A 253 7.12 -1.55 -10.63
CA PRO A 253 7.05 -1.73 -9.18
C PRO A 253 8.09 -0.91 -8.41
N GLN A 254 9.31 -0.75 -8.97
CA GLN A 254 10.38 0.03 -8.36
C GLN A 254 10.00 1.51 -8.18
N ARG A 255 9.35 2.11 -9.17
CA ARG A 255 8.84 3.48 -9.05
C ARG A 255 7.71 3.61 -8.04
N ALA A 256 6.88 2.56 -7.94
CA ALA A 256 5.78 2.52 -6.96
C ALA A 256 6.32 2.41 -5.53
N ALA A 257 7.28 1.51 -5.29
CA ALA A 257 7.93 1.31 -3.99
C ALA A 257 8.65 2.58 -3.53
N HIS A 258 9.50 3.17 -4.39
CA HIS A 258 10.21 4.42 -4.10
C HIS A 258 9.23 5.55 -3.74
N ALA A 259 8.18 5.74 -4.51
CA ALA A 259 7.18 6.76 -4.24
C ALA A 259 6.43 6.50 -2.92
N ALA A 260 6.04 5.26 -2.63
CA ALA A 260 5.40 4.90 -1.36
C ALA A 260 6.30 5.19 -0.16
N LEU A 261 7.58 4.79 -0.21
CA LEU A 261 8.56 5.06 0.84
C LEU A 261 8.79 6.56 1.02
N SER A 262 8.76 7.36 -0.06
CA SER A 262 8.89 8.82 0.04
C SER A 262 7.71 9.48 0.75
N HIS A 263 6.53 8.86 0.71
CA HIS A 263 5.30 9.37 1.33
C HIS A 263 5.12 8.92 2.79
N LEU A 264 5.86 7.89 3.20
CA LEU A 264 5.81 7.36 4.56
C LEU A 264 6.22 8.45 5.58
N GLY A 265 5.40 8.62 6.62
CA GLY A 265 5.58 9.68 7.62
C GLY A 265 5.11 11.08 7.16
N HIS A 266 4.57 11.23 5.94
CA HIS A 266 4.08 12.52 5.40
C HIS A 266 2.59 12.53 5.10
N THR A 267 1.96 11.37 4.92
CA THR A 267 0.53 11.22 4.69
C THR A 267 0.04 9.86 5.16
N LEU A 268 -1.22 9.76 5.57
CA LEU A 268 -1.85 8.50 5.98
C LEU A 268 -2.23 7.62 4.79
N THR A 269 -2.53 8.25 3.64
CA THR A 269 -2.93 7.55 2.42
C THR A 269 -2.17 8.10 1.23
N SER A 270 -1.79 7.24 0.30
CA SER A 270 -1.10 7.65 -0.92
C SER A 270 -1.33 6.67 -2.07
N HIS A 271 -1.43 7.22 -3.27
CA HIS A 271 -1.43 6.43 -4.51
C HIS A 271 0.00 6.21 -5.06
N GLY A 272 1.03 6.74 -4.37
CA GLY A 272 2.44 6.64 -4.75
C GLY A 272 2.81 7.50 -5.95
N HIS A 273 2.74 6.97 -7.14
CA HIS A 273 3.14 7.70 -8.35
C HIS A 273 2.12 8.77 -8.76
N TRP A 274 2.59 9.91 -9.31
CA TRP A 274 1.74 11.03 -9.69
C TRP A 274 0.62 10.69 -10.67
N ARG A 275 0.85 9.75 -11.62
CA ARG A 275 -0.20 9.26 -12.55
C ARG A 275 -1.36 8.61 -11.81
N HIS A 276 -1.06 7.80 -10.79
CA HIS A 276 -2.07 7.17 -9.94
C HIS A 276 -2.80 8.21 -9.09
N GLY A 277 -2.07 9.19 -8.53
CA GLY A 277 -2.66 10.31 -7.80
C GLY A 277 -3.58 11.18 -8.66
N LEU A 278 -3.21 11.41 -9.92
CA LEU A 278 -4.03 12.17 -10.87
C LEU A 278 -5.32 11.42 -11.23
N LEU A 279 -5.22 10.12 -11.51
CA LEU A 279 -6.40 9.28 -11.78
C LEU A 279 -7.34 9.25 -10.57
N ALA A 280 -6.80 9.06 -9.36
CA ALA A 280 -7.60 9.07 -8.14
C ALA A 280 -8.28 10.43 -7.91
N ALA A 281 -7.59 11.54 -8.13
CA ALA A 281 -8.14 12.88 -8.05
C ALA A 281 -9.27 13.09 -9.06
N PHE A 282 -9.05 12.67 -10.31
CA PHE A 282 -10.06 12.73 -11.37
C PHE A 282 -11.32 11.93 -10.99
N LEU A 283 -11.16 10.67 -10.58
CA LEU A 283 -12.29 9.82 -10.16
C LEU A 283 -13.04 10.39 -8.94
N ALA A 284 -12.32 11.05 -8.03
CA ALA A 284 -12.94 11.66 -6.85
C ALA A 284 -13.77 12.91 -7.17
N LEU A 285 -13.47 13.61 -8.26
CA LEU A 285 -14.23 14.79 -8.71
C LEU A 285 -15.53 14.42 -9.43
N LEU A 286 -15.63 13.20 -9.98
CA LEU A 286 -16.83 12.77 -10.70
C LEU A 286 -17.99 12.45 -9.74
N PRO A 287 -19.22 12.85 -10.09
CA PRO A 287 -20.41 12.32 -9.41
C PRO A 287 -20.40 10.78 -9.41
N GLN A 288 -20.92 10.19 -8.33
CA GLN A 288 -20.84 8.72 -8.14
C GLN A 288 -21.45 7.95 -9.31
N SER A 289 -22.58 8.38 -9.86
CA SER A 289 -23.25 7.75 -10.99
C SER A 289 -22.37 7.74 -12.26
N VAL A 290 -21.76 8.90 -12.57
CA VAL A 290 -20.86 9.04 -13.74
C VAL A 290 -19.61 8.18 -13.56
N ARG A 291 -19.00 8.23 -12.39
CA ARG A 291 -17.83 7.41 -12.06
C ARG A 291 -18.12 5.93 -12.18
N ASN A 292 -19.22 5.44 -11.60
CA ASN A 292 -19.60 4.03 -11.66
C ASN A 292 -19.89 3.57 -13.08
N ALA A 293 -20.53 4.40 -13.91
CA ALA A 293 -20.76 4.11 -15.34
C ALA A 293 -19.43 4.01 -16.11
N LEU A 294 -18.48 4.90 -15.83
CA LEU A 294 -17.14 4.87 -16.43
C LEU A 294 -16.38 3.61 -16.08
N LEU A 295 -16.36 3.25 -14.77
CA LEU A 295 -15.66 2.05 -14.28
C LEU A 295 -16.31 0.75 -14.78
N LEU A 296 -17.65 0.74 -14.92
CA LEU A 296 -18.34 -0.40 -15.53
C LEU A 296 -17.96 -0.56 -17.01
N ARG A 297 -17.94 0.54 -17.77
CA ARG A 297 -17.54 0.53 -19.19
C ARG A 297 -16.11 -0.01 -19.34
N GLU A 298 -15.19 0.41 -18.48
CA GLU A 298 -13.83 -0.10 -18.50
C GLU A 298 -13.75 -1.59 -18.15
N ALA A 299 -14.48 -2.04 -17.12
CA ALA A 299 -14.52 -3.44 -16.73
C ALA A 299 -15.06 -4.35 -17.84
N LEU A 300 -16.07 -3.87 -18.59
CA LEU A 300 -16.62 -4.56 -19.78
C LEU A 300 -15.58 -4.62 -20.91
N ALA A 301 -14.92 -3.51 -21.20
CA ALA A 301 -13.89 -3.42 -22.25
C ALA A 301 -12.68 -4.34 -21.98
N MET A 302 -12.37 -4.59 -20.70
CA MET A 302 -11.30 -5.50 -20.29
C MET A 302 -11.75 -6.98 -20.18
N GLY A 303 -12.98 -7.32 -20.53
CA GLY A 303 -13.53 -8.68 -20.37
C GLY A 303 -13.62 -9.16 -18.92
N LYS A 304 -13.57 -8.24 -17.95
CA LYS A 304 -13.67 -8.57 -16.52
C LYS A 304 -15.10 -8.85 -16.08
N VAL A 305 -16.06 -8.35 -16.83
CA VAL A 305 -17.50 -8.52 -16.62
C VAL A 305 -18.17 -8.64 -17.98
N GLU A 306 -19.01 -9.65 -18.17
CA GLU A 306 -19.94 -9.76 -19.30
C GLU A 306 -21.32 -9.36 -18.80
N LEU A 307 -22.01 -8.46 -19.50
CA LEU A 307 -23.43 -8.24 -19.28
C LEU A 307 -24.19 -9.32 -20.04
N GLU A 308 -25.04 -10.07 -19.37
CA GLU A 308 -26.03 -10.90 -20.06
C GLU A 308 -26.87 -9.97 -20.93
N ASN A 309 -26.78 -10.15 -22.26
CA ASN A 309 -27.70 -9.51 -23.17
C ASN A 309 -29.11 -9.92 -22.73
N GLY A 310 -29.90 -8.93 -22.28
CA GLY A 310 -31.17 -9.15 -21.66
C GLY A 310 -32.04 -10.09 -22.49
N LYS A 311 -32.47 -11.19 -21.84
CA LYS A 311 -33.67 -11.94 -22.23
C LYS A 311 -34.87 -11.25 -21.63
#